data_cc7ed04275eafa767f80626346cf8128
#
_entry.id   cc7ed04275eafa767f80626346cf8128
#
_cell.length_a   1.000
_cell.length_b   1.000
_cell.length_c   1.000
_cell.angle_alpha   90.00
_cell.angle_beta   90.00
_cell.angle_gamma   90.00
#
_symmetry.space_group_name_H-M   'P 1'
#
loop_
_entity.id
_entity.type
_entity.pdbx_description
1 polymer ?
#
loop_
_entity_poly.entity_id
_entity_poly.type
_entity_poly.pdbx_seq_one_letter_code
_entity_poly.pdbx_strand_id
1 'polypeptide(L)'
;APFVKTGGLGDVAGSLPAALNEKGVDARVILPLYNCIPQEYKDKMKYIDHIYIDMAWRKQYVGVFELEYNGCKFYFIDNEFYFNGDKPYDFIHLDCEKFIFFSKAVLSILPTIDFRPDVINCNDWQTGPIPVFLDTFQDNPFYQGIKTVMTIHNLKFQGRWDFNKIKDAMGI
;
A
#
# COMPACT_ATOMS: atom_id res chain seq x y z
N ALA A 1 -12.07 -1.74 -6.88
CA ALA A 1 -13.46 -1.47 -6.61
C ALA A 1 -13.83 -2.06 -5.25
N PRO A 2 -14.70 -1.43 -4.46
CA PRO A 2 -15.51 -0.26 -4.80
C PRO A 2 -14.82 1.09 -4.51
N PHE A 3 -13.77 1.12 -3.68
CA PHE A 3 -13.19 2.35 -3.13
C PHE A 3 -12.57 3.27 -4.18
N VAL A 4 -11.75 2.69 -5.05
CA VAL A 4 -11.10 3.39 -6.15
C VAL A 4 -10.90 2.45 -7.33
N LYS A 5 -11.11 2.93 -8.56
CA LYS A 5 -10.90 2.14 -9.77
C LYS A 5 -10.40 3.03 -10.90
N THR A 6 -9.21 2.74 -11.38
CA THR A 6 -8.61 3.37 -12.58
C THR A 6 -8.32 2.37 -13.68
N GLY A 7 -8.58 1.07 -13.45
CA GLY A 7 -8.33 -0.01 -14.41
C GLY A 7 -8.61 -1.39 -13.81
N GLY A 8 -8.18 -2.45 -14.49
CA GLY A 8 -8.41 -3.85 -14.10
C GLY A 8 -7.84 -4.25 -12.75
N LEU A 9 -6.76 -3.60 -12.30
CA LEU A 9 -6.22 -3.78 -10.95
C LEU A 9 -7.30 -3.61 -9.88
N GLY A 10 -8.16 -2.58 -10.00
CA GLY A 10 -9.22 -2.32 -9.03
C GLY A 10 -10.23 -3.48 -8.94
N ASP A 11 -10.53 -4.15 -10.05
CA ASP A 11 -11.43 -5.30 -10.06
C ASP A 11 -10.78 -6.53 -9.37
N VAL A 12 -9.53 -6.83 -9.71
CA VAL A 12 -8.80 -7.95 -9.10
C VAL A 12 -8.61 -7.73 -7.61
N ALA A 13 -8.14 -6.55 -7.20
CA ALA A 13 -7.93 -6.22 -5.78
C ALA A 13 -9.24 -6.20 -4.98
N GLY A 14 -10.38 -6.00 -5.64
CA GLY A 14 -11.70 -6.03 -5.00
C GLY A 14 -12.33 -7.42 -4.89
N SER A 15 -11.93 -8.39 -5.73
CA SER A 15 -12.58 -9.71 -5.80
C SER A 15 -11.69 -10.86 -5.33
N LEU A 16 -10.40 -10.86 -5.67
CA LEU A 16 -9.49 -11.94 -5.35
C LEU A 16 -9.35 -12.20 -3.84
N PRO A 17 -9.20 -11.17 -2.98
CA PRO A 17 -9.05 -11.39 -1.53
C PRO A 17 -10.26 -12.07 -0.91
N ALA A 18 -11.48 -11.65 -1.29
CA ALA A 18 -12.72 -12.29 -0.81
C ALA A 18 -12.77 -13.77 -1.24
N ALA A 19 -12.46 -14.08 -2.50
CA ALA A 19 -12.41 -15.45 -2.99
C ALA A 19 -11.35 -16.32 -2.30
N LEU A 20 -10.23 -15.72 -1.87
CA LEU A 20 -9.20 -16.41 -1.08
C LEU A 20 -9.71 -16.68 0.36
N ASN A 21 -10.41 -15.71 0.97
CA ASN A 21 -10.98 -15.87 2.31
C ASN A 21 -12.04 -17.00 2.33
N GLU A 22 -12.85 -17.13 1.29
CA GLU A 22 -13.79 -18.26 1.13
C GLU A 22 -13.08 -19.63 1.08
N LYS A 23 -11.81 -19.64 0.71
CA LYS A 23 -10.96 -20.86 0.68
C LYS A 23 -10.14 -21.06 1.97
N GLY A 24 -10.37 -20.25 2.99
CA GLY A 24 -9.68 -20.35 4.28
C GLY A 24 -8.31 -19.67 4.35
N VAL A 25 -7.99 -18.80 3.39
CA VAL A 25 -6.80 -17.95 3.43
C VAL A 25 -7.17 -16.63 4.14
N ASP A 26 -6.40 -16.18 5.13
CA ASP A 26 -6.57 -14.83 5.70
C ASP A 26 -5.94 -13.80 4.74
N ALA A 27 -6.71 -13.40 3.73
CA ALA A 27 -6.32 -12.40 2.75
C ALA A 27 -6.87 -11.03 3.15
N ARG A 28 -5.96 -10.05 3.26
CA ARG A 28 -6.26 -8.66 3.61
C ARG A 28 -5.70 -7.72 2.55
N VAL A 29 -6.27 -6.53 2.44
CA VAL A 29 -5.85 -5.53 1.44
C VAL A 29 -5.34 -4.29 2.13
N ILE A 30 -4.23 -3.76 1.66
CA ILE A 30 -3.71 -2.45 2.07
C ILE A 30 -3.68 -1.55 0.84
N LEU A 31 -4.25 -0.35 0.97
CA LEU A 31 -4.29 0.66 -0.08
C LEU A 31 -4.18 2.07 0.49
N PRO A 32 -3.81 3.07 -0.34
CA PRO A 32 -3.82 4.45 0.12
C PRO A 32 -5.24 4.95 0.43
N LEU A 33 -5.38 5.81 1.44
CA LEU A 33 -6.61 6.55 1.70
C LEU A 33 -6.70 7.74 0.73
N TYR A 34 -7.00 7.45 -0.53
CA TYR A 34 -7.15 8.50 -1.52
C TYR A 34 -8.32 9.43 -1.21
N ASN A 35 -8.14 10.72 -1.45
CA ASN A 35 -9.21 11.70 -1.26
C ASN A 35 -10.46 11.40 -2.13
N CYS A 36 -10.26 10.83 -3.32
CA CYS A 36 -11.35 10.45 -4.23
C CYS A 36 -12.18 9.24 -3.79
N ILE A 37 -11.86 8.58 -2.68
CA ILE A 37 -12.70 7.51 -2.12
C ILE A 37 -14.03 8.13 -1.67
N PRO A 38 -15.19 7.55 -2.07
CA PRO A 38 -16.49 8.09 -1.69
C PRO A 38 -16.66 8.22 -0.18
N GLN A 39 -17.28 9.32 0.27
CA GLN A 39 -17.43 9.66 1.68
C GLN A 39 -18.18 8.57 2.46
N GLU A 40 -19.17 7.92 1.83
CA GLU A 40 -19.93 6.81 2.44
C GLU A 40 -19.07 5.64 2.93
N TYR A 41 -17.90 5.41 2.31
CA TYR A 41 -16.92 4.42 2.78
C TYR A 41 -16.02 5.00 3.86
N LYS A 42 -15.58 6.25 3.71
CA LYS A 42 -14.76 6.93 4.72
C LYS A 42 -15.47 7.01 6.07
N ASP A 43 -16.78 7.29 6.08
CA ASP A 43 -17.60 7.38 7.29
C ASP A 43 -17.71 6.04 8.04
N LYS A 44 -17.46 4.93 7.37
CA LYS A 44 -17.48 3.58 7.94
C LYS A 44 -16.11 3.09 8.39
N MET A 45 -15.05 3.81 8.05
CA MET A 45 -13.69 3.44 8.42
C MET A 45 -13.45 3.67 9.90
N LYS A 46 -12.81 2.71 10.53
CA LYS A 46 -12.36 2.82 11.91
C LYS A 46 -10.90 3.24 11.93
N TYR A 47 -10.58 4.33 12.62
CA TYR A 47 -9.20 4.68 12.92
C TYR A 47 -8.58 3.65 13.86
N ILE A 48 -7.41 3.12 13.52
CA ILE A 48 -6.67 2.13 14.31
C ILE A 48 -5.58 2.81 15.12
N ASP A 49 -4.61 3.43 14.42
CA ASP A 49 -3.45 4.06 15.03
C ASP A 49 -2.69 4.89 14.00
N HIS A 50 -1.59 5.49 14.40
CA HIS A 50 -0.64 6.12 13.49
C HIS A 50 0.80 5.84 13.91
N ILE A 51 1.68 5.87 12.94
CA ILE A 51 3.12 5.79 13.14
C ILE A 51 3.82 6.88 12.33
N TYR A 52 5.10 7.07 12.57
CA TYR A 52 5.95 7.90 11.72
C TYR A 52 7.04 7.02 11.11
N ILE A 53 7.30 7.21 9.82
CA ILE A 53 8.38 6.53 9.11
C ILE A 53 9.39 7.52 8.58
N ASP A 54 10.66 7.12 8.58
CA ASP A 54 11.72 7.91 7.99
C ASP A 54 11.84 7.56 6.49
N MET A 55 11.86 8.60 5.64
CA MET A 55 12.12 8.50 4.22
C MET A 55 13.32 9.38 3.89
N ALA A 56 14.51 8.81 3.92
CA ALA A 56 15.77 9.54 3.90
C ALA A 56 15.78 10.59 5.05
N TRP A 57 15.84 11.87 4.70
CA TRP A 57 15.80 12.98 5.65
C TRP A 57 14.37 13.40 6.07
N ARG A 58 13.35 12.87 5.42
CA ARG A 58 11.94 13.20 5.68
C ARG A 58 11.38 12.29 6.76
N LYS A 59 10.61 12.84 7.68
CA LYS A 59 9.79 12.07 8.64
C LYS A 59 8.33 12.21 8.26
N GLN A 60 7.69 11.11 7.87
CA GLN A 60 6.33 11.11 7.32
C GLN A 60 5.34 10.43 8.27
N TYR A 61 4.20 11.06 8.44
CA TYR A 61 3.04 10.51 9.14
C TYR A 61 2.41 9.37 8.33
N VAL A 62 1.98 8.33 9.02
CA VAL A 62 1.24 7.18 8.45
C VAL A 62 0.05 6.90 9.37
N GLY A 63 -1.13 7.39 9.01
CA GLY A 63 -2.37 7.02 9.68
C GLY A 63 -2.88 5.69 9.12
N VAL A 64 -3.53 4.91 9.99
CA VAL A 64 -4.08 3.59 9.64
C VAL A 64 -5.56 3.53 9.95
N PHE A 65 -6.36 3.28 8.93
CA PHE A 65 -7.79 3.04 9.06
C PHE A 65 -8.13 1.63 8.59
N GLU A 66 -9.17 1.04 9.15
CA GLU A 66 -9.68 -0.28 8.81
C GLU A 66 -11.14 -0.20 8.36
N LEU A 67 -11.50 -1.00 7.37
CA LEU A 67 -12.88 -1.25 6.98
C LEU A 67 -13.04 -2.72 6.59
N GLU A 68 -14.05 -3.37 7.13
CA GLU A 68 -14.46 -4.69 6.64
C GLU A 68 -15.51 -4.52 5.52
N TYR A 69 -15.24 -5.13 4.38
CA TYR A 69 -16.11 -5.06 3.20
C TYR A 69 -16.10 -6.41 2.45
N ASN A 70 -17.30 -6.97 2.19
CA ASN A 70 -17.47 -8.24 1.50
C ASN A 70 -16.60 -9.39 2.07
N GLY A 71 -16.54 -9.52 3.40
CA GLY A 71 -15.79 -10.58 4.08
C GLY A 71 -14.27 -10.44 3.97
N CYS A 72 -13.77 -9.26 3.62
CA CYS A 72 -12.36 -8.97 3.55
C CYS A 72 -12.02 -7.71 4.38
N LYS A 73 -10.90 -7.74 5.09
CA LYS A 73 -10.37 -6.58 5.79
C LYS A 73 -9.54 -5.72 4.85
N PHE A 74 -9.86 -4.45 4.83
CA PHE A 74 -9.14 -3.41 4.10
C PHE A 74 -8.50 -2.45 5.08
N TYR A 75 -7.22 -2.18 4.89
CA TYR A 75 -6.49 -1.15 5.61
C TYR A 75 -6.16 0.00 4.67
N PHE A 76 -6.34 1.21 5.15
CA PHE A 76 -6.09 2.43 4.39
C PHE A 76 -4.97 3.22 5.05
N ILE A 77 -3.96 3.54 4.26
CA ILE A 77 -2.84 4.37 4.70
C ILE A 77 -3.17 5.82 4.42
N ASP A 78 -3.28 6.60 5.49
CA ASP A 78 -3.54 8.03 5.43
C ASP A 78 -2.24 8.84 5.47
N ASN A 79 -2.14 9.74 4.52
CA ASN A 79 -1.18 10.84 4.51
C ASN A 79 -1.70 11.92 3.55
N GLU A 80 -2.15 13.04 4.10
CA GLU A 80 -2.74 14.13 3.31
C GLU A 80 -1.78 14.72 2.28
N PHE A 81 -0.48 14.75 2.55
CA PHE A 81 0.49 15.28 1.60
C PHE A 81 0.55 14.45 0.31
N TYR A 82 0.47 13.11 0.42
CA TYR A 82 0.59 12.23 -0.74
C TYR A 82 -0.75 11.86 -1.39
N PHE A 83 -1.85 11.82 -0.63
CA PHE A 83 -3.10 11.21 -1.10
C PHE A 83 -4.29 12.17 -1.17
N ASN A 84 -4.07 13.47 -0.96
CA ASN A 84 -5.14 14.48 -0.99
C ASN A 84 -5.58 14.91 -2.40
N GLY A 85 -4.99 14.37 -3.45
CA GLY A 85 -5.36 14.69 -4.83
C GLY A 85 -6.74 14.15 -5.24
N ASP A 86 -7.34 14.75 -6.28
CA ASP A 86 -8.65 14.35 -6.82
C ASP A 86 -8.61 12.98 -7.54
N LYS A 87 -7.42 12.52 -7.87
CA LYS A 87 -7.17 11.24 -8.55
C LYS A 87 -5.97 10.52 -7.92
N PRO A 88 -5.89 9.18 -8.05
CA PRO A 88 -4.73 8.43 -7.58
C PRO A 88 -3.40 8.86 -8.22
N TYR A 89 -3.45 9.40 -9.44
CA TYR A 89 -2.30 9.86 -10.24
C TYR A 89 -2.51 11.32 -10.64
N ASP A 90 -2.21 12.25 -9.76
CA ASP A 90 -2.44 13.69 -10.01
C ASP A 90 -1.19 14.46 -10.38
N PHE A 91 -0.06 14.10 -9.81
CA PHE A 91 1.20 14.82 -9.95
C PHE A 91 2.32 13.85 -10.31
N ILE A 92 2.57 13.74 -11.60
CA ILE A 92 3.59 12.82 -12.13
C ILE A 92 4.97 12.98 -11.44
N HIS A 93 5.28 14.19 -10.95
CA HIS A 93 6.53 14.46 -10.26
C HIS A 93 6.58 13.90 -8.82
N LEU A 94 5.43 13.76 -8.18
CA LEU A 94 5.29 13.24 -6.82
C LEU A 94 4.95 11.75 -6.78
N ASP A 95 4.46 11.18 -7.87
CA ASP A 95 4.02 9.78 -7.91
C ASP A 95 5.14 8.80 -7.56
N CYS A 96 6.39 9.10 -7.92
CA CYS A 96 7.53 8.30 -7.51
C CYS A 96 7.66 8.24 -5.99
N GLU A 97 7.76 9.38 -5.34
CA GLU A 97 7.91 9.48 -3.88
C GLU A 97 6.68 8.96 -3.15
N LYS A 98 5.47 9.28 -3.63
CA LYS A 98 4.19 8.81 -3.11
C LYS A 98 4.13 7.29 -2.98
N PHE A 99 4.51 6.56 -4.03
CA PHE A 99 4.42 5.10 -4.01
C PHE A 99 5.63 4.42 -3.36
N ILE A 100 6.78 5.09 -3.28
CA ILE A 100 7.89 4.69 -2.41
C ILE A 100 7.45 4.80 -0.94
N PHE A 101 6.85 5.94 -0.56
CA PHE A 101 6.26 6.13 0.77
C PHE A 101 5.24 5.04 1.08
N PHE A 102 4.26 4.83 0.19
CA PHE A 102 3.24 3.79 0.36
C PHE A 102 3.86 2.42 0.59
N SER A 103 4.85 2.05 -0.22
CA SER A 103 5.51 0.74 -0.12
C SER A 103 6.22 0.54 1.22
N LYS A 104 6.90 1.56 1.73
CA LYS A 104 7.53 1.50 3.06
C LYS A 104 6.50 1.47 4.17
N ALA A 105 5.44 2.28 4.05
CA ALA A 105 4.35 2.34 5.01
C ALA A 105 3.62 1.00 5.13
N VAL A 106 3.38 0.28 4.01
CA VAL A 106 2.77 -1.05 4.02
C VAL A 106 3.51 -2.00 4.95
N LEU A 107 4.83 -2.08 4.86
CA LEU A 107 5.63 -2.93 5.74
C LEU A 107 5.60 -2.42 7.19
N SER A 108 5.73 -1.12 7.37
CA SER A 108 5.85 -0.51 8.70
C SER A 108 4.59 -0.65 9.55
N ILE A 109 3.40 -0.71 8.95
CA ILE A 109 2.13 -0.86 9.68
C ILE A 109 1.78 -2.30 10.05
N LEU A 110 2.46 -3.31 9.51
CA LEU A 110 2.13 -4.72 9.76
C LEU A 110 2.10 -5.07 11.27
N PRO A 111 3.07 -4.65 12.09
CA PRO A 111 2.99 -4.84 13.54
C PRO A 111 1.84 -4.06 14.20
N THR A 112 1.53 -2.85 13.70
CA THR A 112 0.46 -1.99 14.24
C THR A 112 -0.92 -2.62 14.05
N ILE A 113 -1.13 -3.31 12.93
CA ILE A 113 -2.39 -4.00 12.63
C ILE A 113 -2.41 -5.47 13.13
N ASP A 114 -1.39 -5.86 13.90
CA ASP A 114 -1.20 -7.23 14.40
C ASP A 114 -1.39 -8.29 13.29
N PHE A 115 -0.73 -8.08 12.17
CA PHE A 115 -0.82 -9.00 11.03
C PHE A 115 0.55 -9.29 10.42
N ARG A 116 1.01 -10.51 10.57
CA ARG A 116 2.23 -11.00 9.94
C ARG A 116 1.86 -11.93 8.78
N PRO A 117 1.91 -11.44 7.53
CA PRO A 117 1.57 -12.26 6.37
C PRO A 117 2.69 -13.28 6.06
N ASP A 118 2.33 -14.41 5.47
CA ASP A 118 3.29 -15.32 4.85
C ASP A 118 3.76 -14.78 3.49
N VAL A 119 2.83 -14.15 2.75
CA VAL A 119 3.07 -13.63 1.40
C VAL A 119 2.46 -12.24 1.25
N ILE A 120 3.22 -11.32 0.67
CA ILE A 120 2.73 -10.00 0.24
C ILE A 120 2.62 -10.03 -1.29
N ASN A 121 1.40 -9.90 -1.82
CA ASN A 121 1.15 -9.76 -3.24
C ASN A 121 1.25 -8.29 -3.65
N CYS A 122 2.35 -7.94 -4.29
CA CYS A 122 2.63 -6.61 -4.82
C CYS A 122 1.98 -6.45 -6.19
N ASN A 123 1.15 -5.43 -6.37
CA ASN A 123 0.39 -5.23 -7.59
C ASN A 123 0.90 -4.00 -8.36
N ASP A 124 1.40 -4.22 -9.56
CA ASP A 124 1.99 -3.23 -10.47
C ASP A 124 3.16 -2.44 -9.88
N TRP A 125 3.68 -1.49 -10.64
CA TRP A 125 4.88 -0.71 -10.31
C TRP A 125 4.78 0.09 -8.99
N GLN A 126 3.57 0.47 -8.60
CA GLN A 126 3.32 1.24 -7.39
C GLN A 126 3.76 0.52 -6.11
N THR A 127 3.79 -0.79 -6.15
CA THR A 127 4.20 -1.65 -5.03
C THR A 127 5.56 -2.33 -5.25
N GLY A 128 6.21 -2.00 -6.38
CA GLY A 128 7.53 -2.53 -6.71
C GLY A 128 8.62 -2.27 -5.66
N PRO A 129 8.63 -1.15 -4.91
CA PRO A 129 9.58 -0.94 -3.83
C PRO A 129 9.41 -1.87 -2.61
N ILE A 130 8.26 -2.52 -2.42
CA ILE A 130 8.02 -3.39 -1.25
C ILE A 130 9.08 -4.49 -1.10
N PRO A 131 9.41 -5.29 -2.14
CA PRO A 131 10.44 -6.33 -2.02
C PRO A 131 11.80 -5.77 -1.62
N VAL A 132 12.16 -4.58 -2.13
CA VAL A 132 13.43 -3.93 -1.81
C VAL A 132 13.46 -3.47 -0.35
N PHE A 133 12.39 -2.84 0.12
CA PHE A 133 12.29 -2.47 1.54
C PHE A 133 12.24 -3.68 2.45
N LEU A 134 11.54 -4.75 2.07
CA LEU A 134 11.45 -5.95 2.90
C LEU A 134 12.84 -6.53 3.20
N ASP A 135 13.78 -6.43 2.28
CA ASP A 135 15.17 -6.82 2.52
C ASP A 135 15.81 -6.00 3.64
N THR A 136 15.52 -4.69 3.70
CA THR A 136 16.04 -3.81 4.77
C THR A 136 15.37 -4.04 6.14
N PHE A 137 14.25 -4.74 6.19
CA PHE A 137 13.52 -5.08 7.42
C PHE A 137 13.92 -6.45 8.01
N GLN A 138 14.77 -7.24 7.34
CA GLN A 138 15.09 -8.63 7.72
C GLN A 138 15.82 -8.76 9.08
N ASP A 139 16.46 -7.70 9.56
CA ASP A 139 17.08 -7.69 10.90
C ASP A 139 16.03 -7.80 12.02
N ASN A 140 14.78 -7.44 11.75
CA ASN A 140 13.69 -7.61 12.68
C ASN A 140 13.02 -8.98 12.48
N PRO A 141 12.99 -9.84 13.52
CA PRO A 141 12.42 -11.20 13.43
C PRO A 141 10.97 -11.26 12.93
N PHE A 142 10.19 -10.18 13.12
CA PHE A 142 8.82 -10.10 12.63
C PHE A 142 8.72 -10.31 11.11
N TYR A 143 9.69 -9.79 10.34
CA TYR A 143 9.65 -9.82 8.87
C TYR A 143 10.35 -11.05 8.26
N GLN A 144 11.10 -11.80 9.06
CA GLN A 144 11.85 -12.95 8.55
C GLN A 144 10.91 -14.01 7.98
N GLY A 145 11.22 -14.48 6.78
CA GLY A 145 10.44 -15.51 6.10
C GLY A 145 9.21 -15.02 5.33
N ILE A 146 8.80 -13.75 5.45
CA ILE A 146 7.77 -13.16 4.59
C ILE A 146 8.27 -13.20 3.14
N LYS A 147 7.40 -13.64 2.22
CA LYS A 147 7.69 -13.70 0.78
C LYS A 147 6.90 -12.62 0.03
N THR A 148 7.40 -12.25 -1.13
CA THR A 148 6.72 -11.33 -2.03
C THR A 148 6.40 -11.99 -3.36
N VAL A 149 5.24 -11.66 -3.92
CA VAL A 149 4.84 -12.02 -5.28
C VAL A 149 4.52 -10.73 -6.02
N MET A 150 5.13 -10.53 -7.17
CA MET A 150 4.87 -9.38 -8.03
C MET A 150 3.86 -9.75 -9.11
N THR A 151 2.70 -9.09 -9.10
CA THR A 151 1.65 -9.25 -10.11
C THR A 151 1.61 -8.02 -11.01
N ILE A 152 1.76 -8.21 -12.32
CA ILE A 152 1.74 -7.15 -13.31
C ILE A 152 0.41 -7.21 -14.08
N HIS A 153 -0.42 -6.19 -13.94
CA HIS A 153 -1.70 -6.08 -14.63
C HIS A 153 -1.60 -5.35 -15.96
N ASN A 154 -0.64 -4.41 -16.08
CA ASN A 154 -0.46 -3.64 -17.30
C ASN A 154 1.03 -3.34 -17.58
N LEU A 155 1.60 -4.04 -18.56
CA LEU A 155 3.01 -3.87 -18.97
C LEU A 155 3.33 -2.50 -19.56
N LYS A 156 2.33 -1.72 -19.98
CA LYS A 156 2.53 -0.38 -20.55
C LYS A 156 3.04 0.59 -19.51
N PHE A 157 2.61 0.46 -18.25
CA PHE A 157 2.98 1.34 -17.15
C PHE A 157 3.99 0.64 -16.23
N GLN A 158 5.25 1.05 -16.33
CA GLN A 158 6.38 0.38 -15.67
C GLN A 158 6.98 1.18 -14.52
N GLY A 159 6.46 2.38 -14.23
CA GLY A 159 6.99 3.22 -13.14
C GLY A 159 8.47 3.55 -13.30
N ARG A 160 8.88 3.98 -14.50
CA ARG A 160 10.26 4.36 -14.77
C ARG A 160 10.53 5.79 -14.31
N TRP A 161 11.48 5.94 -13.41
CA TRP A 161 11.87 7.21 -12.82
C TRP A 161 13.37 7.41 -12.89
N ASP A 162 13.79 8.67 -12.77
CA ASP A 162 15.20 9.00 -12.62
C ASP A 162 15.79 8.32 -11.38
N PHE A 163 16.97 7.73 -11.53
CA PHE A 163 17.61 6.95 -10.47
C PHE A 163 17.88 7.78 -9.22
N ASN A 164 18.29 9.05 -9.38
CA ASN A 164 18.58 9.92 -8.24
C ASN A 164 17.32 10.26 -7.45
N LYS A 165 16.17 10.39 -8.12
CA LYS A 165 14.86 10.57 -7.45
C LYS A 165 14.47 9.34 -6.63
N ILE A 166 14.64 8.17 -7.20
CA ILE A 166 14.38 6.90 -6.50
C ILE A 166 15.28 6.79 -5.28
N LYS A 167 16.58 7.00 -5.47
CA LYS A 167 17.58 6.93 -4.41
C LYS A 167 17.29 7.91 -3.27
N ASP A 168 17.00 9.18 -3.59
CA ASP A 168 16.62 10.19 -2.60
C ASP A 168 15.36 9.81 -1.82
N ALA A 169 14.31 9.34 -2.51
CA ALA A 169 13.06 8.98 -1.87
C ALA A 169 13.17 7.69 -1.02
N MET A 170 13.96 6.72 -1.45
CA MET A 170 14.16 5.47 -0.72
C MET A 170 15.13 5.59 0.45
N GLY A 171 16.06 6.55 0.41
CA GLY A 171 17.10 6.73 1.42
C GLY A 171 18.22 5.70 1.33
N ILE A 172 18.61 5.30 0.12
CA ILE A 172 19.64 4.31 -0.17
C ILE A 172 20.77 4.90 -1.02
#